data_fce2c6d150a9a963de13f625be1fb317
#
_entry.id   fce2c6d150a9a963de13f625be1fb317
#
_cell.length_a   1.000
_cell.length_b   1.000
_cell.length_c   1.000
_cell.angle_alpha   90.00
_cell.angle_beta   90.00
_cell.angle_gamma   90.00
#
_symmetry.space_group_name_H-M   'P 1'
#
loop_
_entity.id
_entity.type
_entity.pdbx_description
1 polymer ?
#
loop_
_entity_poly.entity_id
_entity_poly.type
_entity_poly.pdbx_seq_one_letter_code
_entity_poly.pdbx_strand_id
1 'polypeptide(L)'
;MQRRDFLLTLAAGTAGFLTACTAEHPAPRADSSSPPLTQPPASPSAATSSPTPSPTPSLSPLHLQDGPPPLPAPTPADSLITGLPENVGNVVAITVDDGVDSSVVDAYLDFAKDSGVRLTFFVTGIYPSWTDNRDKLLPLVESGQVQLANHTWTHPDLTTLSEGALIDELTQCENLLHNAYGVTGAPFIRPPYGGRNSFTDATCAKVGYTTTVMWYGSFGDSGLLTEDVLLGEAQKWLLAQHIVIGHANFPTVTHLYGQIIDILRQRSLLAATLDDVYFGPGHNRRV
;
A
#
# COMPACT_ATOMS: atom_id res chain seq x y z
N MET A 1 -11.61 -28.07 45.35
CA MET A 1 -12.02 -27.02 46.29
C MET A 1 -12.19 -25.73 45.54
N GLN A 2 -13.44 -25.28 45.59
CA GLN A 2 -14.05 -23.96 45.34
C GLN A 2 -14.06 -23.38 43.93
N ARG A 3 -15.25 -23.53 43.34
CA ARG A 3 -15.83 -22.74 42.26
C ARG A 3 -16.11 -21.30 42.77
N ARG A 4 -15.91 -20.30 41.92
CA ARG A 4 -16.55 -18.98 42.09
C ARG A 4 -17.22 -18.59 40.77
N ASP A 5 -18.54 -18.65 40.81
CA ASP A 5 -19.46 -18.10 39.83
C ASP A 5 -19.37 -16.58 39.81
N PHE A 6 -19.38 -15.97 38.60
CA PHE A 6 -19.62 -14.54 38.45
C PHE A 6 -20.86 -14.33 37.59
N LEU A 7 -21.84 -13.69 38.23
CA LEU A 7 -23.18 -13.42 37.75
C LEU A 7 -23.22 -12.38 36.63
N LEU A 8 -23.99 -12.66 35.59
CA LEU A 8 -24.48 -11.70 34.61
C LEU A 8 -25.44 -10.70 35.26
N THR A 9 -25.27 -9.43 35.04
CA THR A 9 -26.27 -8.37 35.23
C THR A 9 -26.67 -7.77 33.90
N LEU A 10 -27.91 -8.07 33.50
CA LEU A 10 -28.63 -7.51 32.37
C LEU A 10 -29.17 -6.13 32.79
N ALA A 11 -28.82 -5.06 32.11
CA ALA A 11 -29.47 -3.74 32.25
C ALA A 11 -30.24 -3.43 30.97
N ALA A 12 -31.57 -3.44 31.11
CA ALA A 12 -32.50 -2.98 30.08
C ALA A 12 -32.61 -1.45 30.14
N GLY A 13 -32.32 -0.77 29.02
CA GLY A 13 -32.52 0.65 28.86
C GLY A 13 -33.64 0.94 27.86
N THR A 14 -34.65 1.65 28.34
CA THR A 14 -35.90 2.03 27.70
C THR A 14 -35.72 3.02 26.55
N ALA A 15 -36.48 2.77 25.48
CA ALA A 15 -36.63 3.68 24.32
C ALA A 15 -37.48 4.92 24.74
N GLY A 16 -36.93 6.11 24.47
CA GLY A 16 -37.66 7.36 24.56
C GLY A 16 -37.91 7.93 23.15
N PHE A 17 -39.16 8.01 22.73
CA PHE A 17 -39.60 8.72 21.54
C PHE A 17 -39.62 10.22 21.83
N LEU A 18 -38.91 11.01 20.99
CA LEU A 18 -39.08 12.45 20.94
C LEU A 18 -39.67 12.84 19.58
N THR A 19 -40.88 13.33 19.64
CA THR A 19 -41.65 13.98 18.57
C THR A 19 -41.02 15.30 18.18
N ALA A 20 -40.70 15.51 16.92
CA ALA A 20 -40.27 16.79 16.37
C ALA A 20 -41.48 17.60 15.89
N CYS A 21 -41.69 18.76 16.48
CA CYS A 21 -42.62 19.78 15.99
C CYS A 21 -42.00 20.54 14.82
N THR A 22 -42.70 20.54 13.70
CA THR A 22 -42.44 21.43 12.54
C THR A 22 -42.99 22.80 12.82
N ALA A 23 -42.17 23.84 12.69
CA ALA A 23 -42.60 25.24 12.64
C ALA A 23 -42.34 25.79 11.23
N GLU A 24 -43.43 26.08 10.52
CA GLU A 24 -43.40 26.83 9.26
C GLU A 24 -43.18 28.32 9.53
N HIS A 25 -42.26 28.92 8.76
CA HIS A 25 -42.11 30.37 8.70
C HIS A 25 -42.51 30.86 7.30
N PRO A 26 -43.36 31.90 7.21
CA PRO A 26 -43.78 32.47 5.92
C PRO A 26 -42.73 33.39 5.32
N ALA A 27 -42.56 33.32 4.00
CA ALA A 27 -41.72 34.19 3.18
C ALA A 27 -42.26 35.63 3.08
N PRO A 28 -41.41 36.67 3.07
CA PRO A 28 -41.83 38.04 2.77
C PRO A 28 -41.94 38.28 1.26
N ARG A 29 -43.02 38.93 0.87
CA ARG A 29 -43.31 39.45 -0.50
C ARG A 29 -42.38 40.61 -0.83
N ALA A 30 -41.85 40.58 -2.05
CA ALA A 30 -41.14 41.71 -2.65
C ALA A 30 -42.14 42.74 -3.20
N ASP A 31 -42.00 43.99 -2.81
CA ASP A 31 -42.63 45.14 -3.45
C ASP A 31 -41.67 45.77 -4.45
N SER A 32 -42.20 45.98 -5.66
CA SER A 32 -41.49 46.54 -6.79
C SER A 32 -41.78 48.06 -6.91
N SER A 33 -40.74 48.87 -6.86
CA SER A 33 -40.74 50.17 -7.57
C SER A 33 -39.33 50.76 -7.63
N SER A 34 -38.71 50.74 -8.81
CA SER A 34 -37.46 51.44 -9.09
C SER A 34 -37.73 52.59 -10.06
N PRO A 35 -37.23 53.81 -9.84
CA PRO A 35 -37.19 54.86 -10.84
C PRO A 35 -35.97 54.69 -11.78
N PRO A 36 -36.04 55.29 -13.01
CA PRO A 36 -35.00 55.11 -14.01
C PRO A 36 -33.77 55.98 -13.72
N LEU A 37 -32.59 55.40 -13.71
CA LEU A 37 -31.32 56.12 -13.64
C LEU A 37 -30.75 56.33 -15.05
N THR A 38 -30.42 57.55 -15.34
CA THR A 38 -29.72 58.06 -16.50
C THR A 38 -28.31 57.55 -16.63
N GLN A 39 -27.92 57.09 -17.82
CA GLN A 39 -26.56 56.67 -18.15
C GLN A 39 -25.60 57.89 -18.25
N PRO A 40 -24.38 57.80 -17.68
CA PRO A 40 -23.29 58.69 -18.01
C PRO A 40 -22.51 58.20 -19.26
N PRO A 41 -21.77 59.10 -19.96
CA PRO A 41 -21.16 58.80 -21.25
C PRO A 41 -19.95 57.85 -21.15
N ALA A 42 -19.77 57.06 -22.20
CA ALA A 42 -18.71 56.06 -22.35
C ALA A 42 -17.31 56.68 -22.30
N SER A 43 -16.47 56.17 -21.39
CA SER A 43 -15.02 56.36 -21.40
C SER A 43 -14.33 55.37 -22.34
N PRO A 44 -13.16 55.73 -22.92
CA PRO A 44 -12.53 54.93 -23.95
C PRO A 44 -11.97 53.61 -23.39
N SER A 45 -12.18 52.56 -24.18
CA SER A 45 -11.75 51.19 -23.95
C SER A 45 -10.26 51.10 -23.73
N ALA A 46 -9.85 50.75 -22.50
CA ALA A 46 -8.50 50.29 -22.24
C ALA A 46 -8.37 48.87 -22.78
N ALA A 47 -7.35 48.65 -23.61
CA ALA A 47 -7.02 47.35 -24.13
C ALA A 47 -6.71 46.38 -22.97
N THR A 48 -7.60 45.41 -22.76
CA THR A 48 -7.42 44.33 -21.79
C THR A 48 -6.34 43.39 -22.35
N SER A 49 -5.12 43.49 -21.81
CA SER A 49 -4.10 42.48 -22.04
C SER A 49 -4.61 41.14 -21.45
N SER A 50 -4.86 40.16 -22.31
CA SER A 50 -5.16 38.78 -21.89
C SER A 50 -4.08 38.29 -20.98
N PRO A 51 -4.38 37.71 -19.81
CA PRO A 51 -3.35 37.10 -18.98
C PRO A 51 -2.71 35.95 -19.76
N THR A 52 -1.38 35.99 -19.88
CA THR A 52 -0.58 34.87 -20.38
C THR A 52 -0.93 33.64 -19.53
N PRO A 53 -1.30 32.50 -20.14
CA PRO A 53 -1.60 31.31 -19.36
C PRO A 53 -0.37 30.95 -18.52
N SER A 54 -0.56 30.85 -17.21
CA SER A 54 0.44 30.31 -16.28
C SER A 54 0.88 28.94 -16.82
N PRO A 55 2.17 28.62 -16.86
CA PRO A 55 2.60 27.31 -17.31
C PRO A 55 1.93 26.26 -16.43
N THR A 56 1.16 25.37 -17.04
CA THR A 56 0.65 24.17 -16.39
C THR A 56 1.86 23.46 -15.78
N PRO A 57 1.86 23.12 -14.48
CA PRO A 57 2.98 22.39 -13.91
C PRO A 57 3.17 21.11 -14.73
N SER A 58 4.30 21.01 -15.40
CA SER A 58 4.71 19.78 -16.08
C SER A 58 4.84 18.73 -14.99
N LEU A 59 3.96 17.73 -15.01
CA LEU A 59 4.12 16.55 -14.15
C LEU A 59 5.54 16.04 -14.39
N SER A 60 6.36 16.05 -13.35
CA SER A 60 7.70 15.46 -13.43
C SER A 60 7.57 14.04 -13.96
N PRO A 61 8.37 13.61 -14.95
CA PRO A 61 8.28 12.26 -15.46
C PRO A 61 8.42 11.29 -14.28
N LEU A 62 7.58 10.25 -14.22
CA LEU A 62 7.59 9.29 -13.12
C LEU A 62 8.92 8.55 -12.96
N HIS A 63 9.71 8.45 -14.02
CA HIS A 63 10.95 7.68 -14.05
C HIS A 63 11.91 8.03 -12.91
N LEU A 64 12.26 7.05 -12.07
CA LEU A 64 13.14 7.18 -10.91
C LEU A 64 14.50 6.50 -11.14
N GLN A 65 14.51 5.27 -11.66
CA GLN A 65 15.69 4.42 -11.78
C GLN A 65 15.59 3.41 -12.93
N ASP A 66 16.76 3.02 -13.50
CA ASP A 66 16.87 2.11 -14.66
C ASP A 66 17.19 0.66 -14.27
N GLY A 67 16.98 0.28 -13.04
CA GLY A 67 17.26 -1.07 -12.57
C GLY A 67 17.50 -1.15 -11.08
N PRO A 68 18.08 -2.25 -10.58
CA PRO A 68 18.39 -2.36 -9.17
C PRO A 68 19.41 -1.31 -8.73
N PRO A 69 19.28 -0.77 -7.48
CA PRO A 69 20.28 0.15 -6.94
C PRO A 69 21.64 -0.56 -6.79
N PRO A 70 22.74 0.21 -6.76
CA PRO A 70 24.05 -0.34 -6.42
C PRO A 70 24.03 -0.79 -4.95
N LEU A 71 24.07 -2.08 -4.72
CA LEU A 71 24.05 -2.69 -3.39
C LEU A 71 25.40 -3.35 -3.05
N PRO A 72 25.76 -3.44 -1.76
CA PRO A 72 26.88 -4.24 -1.31
C PRO A 72 26.65 -5.73 -1.59
N ALA A 73 27.70 -6.54 -1.38
CA ALA A 73 27.52 -7.99 -1.44
C ALA A 73 26.39 -8.42 -0.48
N PRO A 74 25.48 -9.32 -0.91
CA PRO A 74 24.36 -9.76 -0.09
C PRO A 74 24.85 -10.42 1.20
N THR A 75 24.13 -10.16 2.29
CA THR A 75 24.27 -10.88 3.56
C THR A 75 23.01 -11.66 3.82
N PRO A 76 23.09 -12.87 4.43
CA PRO A 76 21.89 -13.62 4.79
C PRO A 76 20.91 -12.77 5.61
N ALA A 77 19.62 -12.88 5.33
CA ALA A 77 18.60 -12.25 6.14
C ALA A 77 18.51 -12.92 7.52
N ASP A 78 18.26 -12.12 8.55
CA ASP A 78 17.88 -12.64 9.85
C ASP A 78 16.52 -13.35 9.80
N SER A 79 16.21 -14.15 10.80
CA SER A 79 14.90 -14.82 10.91
C SER A 79 13.73 -13.86 11.11
N LEU A 80 14.00 -12.63 11.54
CA LEU A 80 13.06 -11.53 11.66
C LEU A 80 13.73 -10.25 11.19
N ILE A 81 13.13 -9.59 10.19
CA ILE A 81 13.59 -8.30 9.69
C ILE A 81 12.45 -7.27 9.78
N THR A 82 12.79 -6.04 10.16
CA THR A 82 11.86 -4.89 10.20
C THR A 82 12.36 -3.72 9.36
N GLY A 83 13.63 -3.74 8.97
CA GLY A 83 14.32 -2.77 8.14
C GLY A 83 15.41 -3.44 7.33
N LEU A 84 16.02 -2.69 6.43
CA LEU A 84 17.15 -3.14 5.62
C LEU A 84 18.46 -2.97 6.38
N PRO A 85 19.53 -3.70 6.03
CA PRO A 85 20.87 -3.51 6.61
C PRO A 85 21.38 -2.08 6.41
N GLU A 86 22.09 -1.53 7.40
CA GLU A 86 22.63 -0.15 7.35
C GLU A 86 23.55 0.10 6.14
N ASN A 87 24.28 -0.94 5.70
CA ASN A 87 25.25 -0.83 4.62
C ASN A 87 24.65 -0.68 3.21
N VAL A 88 23.32 -0.81 3.05
CA VAL A 88 22.67 -0.62 1.72
C VAL A 88 22.58 0.85 1.31
N GLY A 89 22.90 1.80 2.19
CA GLY A 89 22.89 3.22 1.89
C GLY A 89 21.48 3.82 1.74
N ASN A 90 21.27 4.69 0.75
CA ASN A 90 20.00 5.37 0.51
C ASN A 90 19.00 4.50 -0.26
N VAL A 91 18.67 3.35 0.30
CA VAL A 91 17.75 2.39 -0.28
C VAL A 91 16.56 2.19 0.65
N VAL A 92 15.36 2.08 0.08
CA VAL A 92 14.10 1.75 0.75
C VAL A 92 13.48 0.51 0.10
N ALA A 93 12.85 -0.35 0.89
CA ALA A 93 11.98 -1.40 0.38
C ALA A 93 10.53 -0.97 0.50
N ILE A 94 9.86 -0.77 -0.63
CA ILE A 94 8.41 -0.56 -0.68
C ILE A 94 7.78 -1.95 -0.85
N THR A 95 7.04 -2.36 0.16
CA THR A 95 6.38 -3.67 0.20
C THR A 95 4.87 -3.47 0.21
N VAL A 96 4.13 -4.31 -0.50
CA VAL A 96 2.69 -4.16 -0.71
C VAL A 96 2.01 -5.48 -0.40
N ASP A 97 1.07 -5.47 0.54
CA ASP A 97 0.37 -6.65 1.02
C ASP A 97 -0.99 -6.85 0.33
N ASP A 98 -1.53 -8.03 0.48
CA ASP A 98 -2.88 -8.49 0.14
C ASP A 98 -3.17 -8.65 -1.35
N GLY A 99 -3.58 -7.59 -2.04
CA GLY A 99 -4.05 -7.63 -3.42
C GLY A 99 -5.57 -7.80 -3.56
N VAL A 100 -6.36 -7.24 -2.64
CA VAL A 100 -7.83 -7.36 -2.64
C VAL A 100 -8.46 -6.74 -3.90
N ASP A 101 -7.93 -5.60 -4.34
CA ASP A 101 -8.46 -4.86 -5.49
C ASP A 101 -7.56 -5.05 -6.73
N SER A 102 -8.10 -5.71 -7.76
CA SER A 102 -7.37 -5.99 -9.01
C SER A 102 -6.94 -4.72 -9.74
N SER A 103 -7.71 -3.63 -9.64
CA SER A 103 -7.36 -2.35 -10.27
C SER A 103 -6.23 -1.63 -9.54
N VAL A 104 -6.13 -1.80 -8.22
CA VAL A 104 -5.03 -1.24 -7.43
C VAL A 104 -3.74 -2.01 -7.71
N VAL A 105 -3.80 -3.35 -7.80
CA VAL A 105 -2.67 -4.17 -8.25
C VAL A 105 -2.21 -3.71 -9.63
N ASP A 106 -3.13 -3.58 -10.61
CA ASP A 106 -2.84 -3.13 -11.97
C ASP A 106 -2.11 -1.77 -11.98
N ALA A 107 -2.58 -0.81 -11.17
CA ALA A 107 -1.98 0.51 -11.07
C ALA A 107 -0.57 0.47 -10.42
N TYR A 108 -0.32 -0.41 -9.45
CA TYR A 108 1.03 -0.63 -8.91
C TYR A 108 1.98 -1.19 -9.97
N LEU A 109 1.49 -2.05 -10.88
CA LEU A 109 2.31 -2.59 -11.96
C LEU A 109 2.68 -1.51 -12.99
N ASP A 110 1.74 -0.63 -13.35
CA ASP A 110 2.02 0.53 -14.19
C ASP A 110 3.01 1.48 -13.49
N PHE A 111 2.80 1.76 -12.21
CA PHE A 111 3.74 2.56 -11.43
C PHE A 111 5.15 1.97 -11.44
N ALA A 112 5.31 0.67 -11.18
CA ALA A 112 6.60 0.02 -11.23
C ALA A 112 7.24 0.14 -12.63
N LYS A 113 6.48 -0.18 -13.68
CA LYS A 113 6.94 -0.14 -15.07
C LYS A 113 7.38 1.25 -15.51
N ASP A 114 6.57 2.28 -15.23
CA ASP A 114 6.80 3.64 -15.74
C ASP A 114 7.87 4.38 -14.94
N SER A 115 8.04 4.04 -13.66
CA SER A 115 9.02 4.70 -12.79
C SER A 115 10.35 3.97 -12.64
N GLY A 116 10.40 2.69 -12.96
CA GLY A 116 11.53 1.83 -12.61
C GLY A 116 11.58 1.44 -11.13
N VAL A 117 10.63 1.88 -10.31
CA VAL A 117 10.52 1.49 -8.89
C VAL A 117 10.44 -0.03 -8.78
N ARG A 118 11.15 -0.57 -7.81
CA ARG A 118 11.21 -2.00 -7.52
C ARG A 118 10.36 -2.29 -6.29
N LEU A 119 9.47 -3.29 -6.39
CA LEU A 119 8.47 -3.58 -5.37
C LEU A 119 8.57 -5.04 -4.89
N THR A 120 8.22 -5.29 -3.63
CA THR A 120 7.95 -6.63 -3.12
C THR A 120 6.48 -6.74 -2.76
N PHE A 121 5.73 -7.60 -3.45
CA PHE A 121 4.37 -7.96 -3.06
C PHE A 121 4.38 -9.15 -2.09
N PHE A 122 3.66 -9.03 -0.99
CA PHE A 122 3.28 -10.14 -0.12
C PHE A 122 1.86 -10.58 -0.51
N VAL A 123 1.81 -11.66 -1.25
CA VAL A 123 0.63 -12.14 -1.95
C VAL A 123 -0.31 -12.90 -1.03
N THR A 124 -1.55 -12.43 -0.87
CA THR A 124 -2.65 -13.26 -0.35
C THR A 124 -3.28 -14.01 -1.52
N GLY A 125 -3.01 -15.31 -1.59
CA GLY A 125 -3.18 -16.08 -2.83
C GLY A 125 -4.61 -16.27 -3.33
N ILE A 126 -5.62 -16.12 -2.46
CA ILE A 126 -7.04 -16.31 -2.83
C ILE A 126 -7.57 -15.20 -3.75
N TYR A 127 -6.94 -14.02 -3.78
CA TYR A 127 -7.45 -12.90 -4.55
C TYR A 127 -7.20 -13.06 -6.05
N PRO A 128 -8.22 -12.88 -6.90
CA PRO A 128 -8.10 -13.04 -8.36
C PRO A 128 -7.16 -12.04 -9.02
N SER A 129 -6.86 -10.91 -8.36
CA SER A 129 -5.94 -9.88 -8.85
C SER A 129 -4.60 -10.44 -9.31
N TRP A 130 -4.12 -11.49 -8.66
CA TRP A 130 -2.85 -12.14 -9.00
C TRP A 130 -2.89 -12.97 -10.28
N THR A 131 -4.08 -13.41 -10.71
CA THR A 131 -4.29 -14.10 -12.00
C THR A 131 -4.80 -13.16 -13.08
N ASP A 132 -5.64 -12.18 -12.71
CA ASP A 132 -6.20 -11.19 -13.65
C ASP A 132 -5.10 -10.32 -14.25
N ASN A 133 -4.12 -9.92 -13.44
CA ASN A 133 -3.00 -9.08 -13.86
C ASN A 133 -1.75 -9.86 -14.28
N ARG A 134 -1.85 -11.19 -14.46
CA ARG A 134 -0.70 -12.04 -14.71
C ARG A 134 0.14 -11.59 -15.91
N ASP A 135 -0.48 -11.26 -17.02
CA ASP A 135 0.23 -10.91 -18.26
C ASP A 135 1.05 -9.63 -18.13
N LYS A 136 0.63 -8.68 -17.27
CA LYS A 136 1.38 -7.48 -16.94
C LYS A 136 2.44 -7.74 -15.86
N LEU A 137 2.11 -8.55 -14.86
CA LEU A 137 2.98 -8.84 -13.72
C LEU A 137 4.15 -9.77 -14.10
N LEU A 138 3.92 -10.79 -14.93
CA LEU A 138 4.94 -11.80 -15.26
C LEU A 138 6.24 -11.20 -15.79
N PRO A 139 6.25 -10.26 -16.76
CA PRO A 139 7.50 -9.65 -17.23
C PRO A 139 8.26 -8.89 -16.15
N LEU A 140 7.55 -8.24 -15.20
CA LEU A 140 8.14 -7.52 -14.09
C LEU A 140 8.76 -8.47 -13.05
N VAL A 141 8.13 -9.62 -12.84
CA VAL A 141 8.69 -10.71 -12.02
C VAL A 141 9.91 -11.32 -12.71
N GLU A 142 9.82 -11.59 -14.01
CA GLU A 142 10.93 -12.17 -14.78
C GLU A 142 12.18 -11.29 -14.83
N SER A 143 12.00 -9.97 -14.87
CA SER A 143 13.11 -9.01 -14.79
C SER A 143 13.66 -8.84 -13.37
N GLY A 144 12.99 -9.37 -12.35
CA GLY A 144 13.28 -9.15 -10.94
C GLY A 144 12.92 -7.74 -10.44
N GLN A 145 12.24 -6.93 -11.26
CA GLN A 145 11.78 -5.61 -10.83
C GLN A 145 10.67 -5.71 -9.78
N VAL A 146 9.83 -6.72 -9.89
CA VAL A 146 8.80 -7.06 -8.90
C VAL A 146 9.12 -8.41 -8.31
N GLN A 147 9.20 -8.47 -7.00
CA GLN A 147 9.33 -9.69 -6.22
C GLN A 147 7.98 -10.11 -5.68
N LEU A 148 7.69 -11.42 -5.69
CA LEU A 148 6.54 -12.01 -5.02
C LEU A 148 7.00 -12.79 -3.79
N ALA A 149 6.34 -12.54 -2.65
CA ALA A 149 6.55 -13.22 -1.38
C ALA A 149 5.20 -13.69 -0.82
N ASN A 150 5.21 -14.48 0.23
CA ASN A 150 4.00 -15.14 0.73
C ASN A 150 3.31 -14.32 1.83
N HIS A 151 1.98 -14.13 1.69
CA HIS A 151 1.11 -13.53 2.72
C HIS A 151 -0.07 -14.47 3.06
N THR A 152 0.16 -15.78 2.94
CA THR A 152 -0.82 -16.84 3.13
C THR A 152 -1.84 -16.96 1.97
N TRP A 153 -2.73 -17.96 2.07
CA TRP A 153 -3.77 -18.17 1.07
C TRP A 153 -5.01 -17.33 1.34
N THR A 154 -5.60 -17.42 2.57
CA THR A 154 -6.88 -16.77 2.92
C THR A 154 -6.75 -15.63 3.93
N HIS A 155 -5.51 -15.21 4.28
CA HIS A 155 -5.22 -14.14 5.22
C HIS A 155 -5.72 -14.38 6.67
N PRO A 156 -5.50 -15.57 7.27
CA PRO A 156 -5.92 -15.81 8.66
C PRO A 156 -4.89 -15.27 9.67
N ASP A 157 -5.31 -15.05 10.91
CA ASP A 157 -4.36 -14.88 12.02
C ASP A 157 -3.64 -16.22 12.29
N LEU A 158 -2.34 -16.29 11.94
CA LEU A 158 -1.54 -17.49 12.05
C LEU A 158 -1.45 -18.04 13.47
N THR A 159 -1.58 -17.18 14.48
CA THR A 159 -1.49 -17.57 15.90
C THR A 159 -2.67 -18.42 16.37
N THR A 160 -3.74 -18.45 15.58
CA THR A 160 -4.97 -19.22 15.87
C THR A 160 -5.00 -20.58 15.17
N LEU A 161 -4.08 -20.85 14.27
CA LEU A 161 -4.08 -22.04 13.44
C LEU A 161 -3.36 -23.22 14.09
N SER A 162 -3.78 -24.42 13.71
CA SER A 162 -2.97 -25.63 13.94
C SER A 162 -1.77 -25.65 12.98
N GLU A 163 -0.74 -26.45 13.28
CA GLU A 163 0.42 -26.60 12.42
C GLU A 163 0.04 -26.99 10.98
N GLY A 164 -0.84 -27.98 10.83
CA GLY A 164 -1.27 -28.41 9.50
C GLY A 164 -2.01 -27.33 8.72
N ALA A 165 -2.92 -26.59 9.37
CA ALA A 165 -3.65 -25.50 8.73
C ALA A 165 -2.72 -24.35 8.32
N LEU A 166 -1.71 -24.02 9.13
CA LEU A 166 -0.72 -23.01 8.78
C LEU A 166 0.13 -23.44 7.58
N ILE A 167 0.59 -24.70 7.56
CA ILE A 167 1.33 -25.25 6.42
C ILE A 167 0.47 -25.23 5.15
N ASP A 168 -0.81 -25.58 5.24
CA ASP A 168 -1.74 -25.55 4.11
C ASP A 168 -1.91 -24.15 3.54
N GLU A 169 -2.05 -23.12 4.39
CA GLU A 169 -2.13 -21.71 4.00
C GLU A 169 -0.90 -21.27 3.20
N LEU A 170 0.30 -21.59 3.69
CA LEU A 170 1.54 -21.25 3.02
C LEU A 170 1.71 -22.01 1.71
N THR A 171 1.42 -23.32 1.71
CA THR A 171 1.60 -24.18 0.54
C THR A 171 0.65 -23.81 -0.60
N GLN A 172 -0.60 -23.45 -0.31
CA GLN A 172 -1.54 -23.02 -1.33
C GLN A 172 -1.09 -21.72 -2.03
N CYS A 173 -0.62 -20.73 -1.25
CA CYS A 173 -0.06 -19.51 -1.80
C CYS A 173 1.21 -19.80 -2.61
N GLU A 174 2.13 -20.62 -2.10
CA GLU A 174 3.35 -21.02 -2.82
C GLU A 174 3.03 -21.69 -4.17
N ASN A 175 2.03 -22.58 -4.20
CA ASN A 175 1.58 -23.22 -5.43
C ASN A 175 1.08 -22.22 -6.48
N LEU A 176 0.42 -21.12 -6.06
CA LEU A 176 0.06 -20.04 -6.96
C LEU A 176 1.30 -19.37 -7.54
N LEU A 177 2.26 -18.98 -6.67
CA LEU A 177 3.49 -18.30 -7.10
C LEU A 177 4.30 -19.16 -8.07
N HIS A 178 4.43 -20.43 -7.77
CA HIS A 178 5.12 -21.40 -8.61
C HIS A 178 4.40 -21.60 -9.97
N ASN A 179 3.10 -21.91 -9.94
CA ASN A 179 2.37 -22.29 -11.15
C ASN A 179 2.09 -21.11 -12.08
N ALA A 180 1.84 -19.91 -11.53
CA ALA A 180 1.51 -18.74 -12.32
C ALA A 180 2.75 -17.96 -12.78
N TYR A 181 3.82 -17.97 -12.00
CA TYR A 181 4.97 -17.09 -12.21
C TYR A 181 6.33 -17.80 -12.26
N GLY A 182 6.41 -19.09 -11.91
CA GLY A 182 7.66 -19.84 -11.91
C GLY A 182 8.66 -19.37 -10.85
N VAL A 183 8.20 -18.81 -9.74
CA VAL A 183 9.02 -18.31 -8.63
C VAL A 183 8.57 -18.90 -7.31
N THR A 184 9.44 -18.82 -6.28
CA THR A 184 9.11 -19.16 -4.89
C THR A 184 8.94 -17.90 -4.04
N GLY A 185 8.00 -17.90 -3.09
CA GLY A 185 7.88 -16.89 -2.05
C GLY A 185 8.93 -17.03 -0.94
N ALA A 186 9.44 -18.25 -0.73
CA ALA A 186 10.46 -18.52 0.29
C ALA A 186 11.79 -17.78 -0.01
N PRO A 187 12.52 -17.31 1.01
CA PRO A 187 12.32 -17.54 2.43
C PRO A 187 11.41 -16.52 3.13
N PHE A 188 10.81 -15.57 2.40
CA PHE A 188 10.12 -14.43 2.98
C PHE A 188 8.62 -14.69 3.20
N ILE A 189 8.21 -14.54 4.46
CA ILE A 189 6.80 -14.56 4.88
C ILE A 189 6.47 -13.25 5.61
N ARG A 190 5.32 -12.69 5.31
CA ARG A 190 4.71 -11.67 6.18
C ARG A 190 3.44 -12.27 6.78
N PRO A 191 3.36 -12.40 8.11
CA PRO A 191 2.15 -12.94 8.75
C PRO A 191 1.03 -11.90 8.67
N PRO A 192 -0.21 -12.31 8.33
CA PRO A 192 -1.38 -11.45 8.40
C PRO A 192 -1.50 -10.76 9.77
N TYR A 193 -1.90 -9.48 9.75
CA TYR A 193 -2.03 -8.64 10.97
C TYR A 193 -0.74 -8.46 11.77
N GLY A 194 0.41 -8.92 11.27
CA GLY A 194 1.65 -9.03 12.03
C GLY A 194 1.59 -10.11 13.12
N GLY A 195 0.58 -10.98 13.09
CA GLY A 195 0.30 -12.00 14.09
C GLY A 195 1.32 -13.16 14.05
N ARG A 196 2.27 -13.18 15.00
CA ARG A 196 3.31 -14.21 15.08
C ARG A 196 3.71 -14.56 16.50
N ASN A 197 4.24 -15.76 16.68
CA ASN A 197 4.85 -16.25 17.89
C ASN A 197 5.90 -17.34 17.54
N SER A 198 6.60 -17.88 18.53
CA SER A 198 7.63 -18.89 18.30
C SER A 198 7.11 -20.17 17.62
N PHE A 199 5.85 -20.53 17.84
CA PHE A 199 5.23 -21.67 17.18
C PHE A 199 5.00 -21.38 15.68
N THR A 200 4.43 -20.22 15.34
CA THR A 200 4.21 -19.85 13.94
C THR A 200 5.50 -19.71 13.18
N ASP A 201 6.53 -19.08 13.76
CA ASP A 201 7.85 -18.94 13.13
C ASP A 201 8.51 -20.29 12.87
N ALA A 202 8.48 -21.20 13.87
CA ALA A 202 9.02 -22.53 13.72
C ALA A 202 8.26 -23.37 12.67
N THR A 203 6.94 -23.19 12.57
CA THR A 203 6.12 -23.88 11.57
C THR A 203 6.39 -23.36 10.17
N CYS A 204 6.47 -22.04 9.97
CA CYS A 204 6.85 -21.44 8.70
C CYS A 204 8.22 -21.95 8.23
N ALA A 205 9.20 -22.03 9.13
CA ALA A 205 10.55 -22.49 8.81
C ALA A 205 10.58 -23.95 8.33
N LYS A 206 9.66 -24.83 8.77
CA LYS A 206 9.58 -26.23 8.31
C LYS A 206 9.29 -26.36 6.82
N VAL A 207 8.63 -25.36 6.23
CA VAL A 207 8.25 -25.32 4.81
C VAL A 207 9.03 -24.26 4.02
N GLY A 208 10.22 -23.85 4.54
CA GLY A 208 11.15 -22.99 3.82
C GLY A 208 11.03 -21.49 4.09
N TYR A 209 10.04 -21.05 4.84
CA TYR A 209 9.87 -19.64 5.20
C TYR A 209 10.63 -19.30 6.46
N THR A 210 11.93 -19.04 6.30
CA THR A 210 12.88 -18.84 7.41
C THR A 210 13.05 -17.38 7.82
N THR A 211 12.50 -16.43 7.05
CA THR A 211 12.59 -15.00 7.32
C THR A 211 11.20 -14.38 7.41
N THR A 212 10.80 -14.00 8.62
CA THR A 212 9.60 -13.20 8.85
C THR A 212 9.91 -11.73 8.56
N VAL A 213 9.16 -11.14 7.65
CA VAL A 213 9.31 -9.73 7.26
C VAL A 213 8.23 -8.88 7.89
N MET A 214 8.63 -8.02 8.81
CA MET A 214 7.80 -6.97 9.37
C MET A 214 8.12 -5.64 8.68
N TRP A 215 7.79 -4.53 9.29
CA TRP A 215 8.01 -3.19 8.73
C TRP A 215 8.44 -2.20 9.81
N TYR A 216 9.09 -1.14 9.37
CA TYR A 216 9.45 -0.01 10.24
C TYR A 216 8.57 1.21 9.97
N GLY A 217 7.97 1.30 8.77
CA GLY A 217 7.05 2.35 8.38
C GLY A 217 5.83 1.82 7.63
N SER A 218 4.75 2.59 7.60
CA SER A 218 3.49 2.20 6.96
C SER A 218 2.86 3.38 6.24
N PHE A 219 2.24 3.13 5.08
CA PHE A 219 1.35 4.09 4.43
C PHE A 219 0.00 4.24 5.16
N GLY A 220 -0.29 3.35 6.13
CA GLY A 220 -1.51 3.38 6.92
C GLY A 220 -2.76 2.91 6.15
N ASP A 221 -2.60 2.42 4.94
CA ASP A 221 -3.61 2.15 3.93
C ASP A 221 -4.23 0.74 3.99
N SER A 222 -4.14 0.06 5.13
CA SER A 222 -4.93 -1.15 5.39
C SER A 222 -6.45 -0.87 5.42
N GLY A 223 -6.85 0.40 5.54
CA GLY A 223 -8.19 0.91 5.39
C GLY A 223 -8.22 2.10 4.43
N LEU A 224 -9.42 2.53 4.03
CA LEU A 224 -9.58 3.69 3.14
C LEU A 224 -9.13 4.97 3.85
N LEU A 225 -8.17 5.66 3.28
CA LEU A 225 -7.64 6.95 3.74
C LEU A 225 -7.97 8.07 2.75
N THR A 226 -7.83 9.32 3.19
CA THR A 226 -7.71 10.47 2.28
C THR A 226 -6.30 10.58 1.73
N GLU A 227 -6.14 11.23 0.58
CA GLU A 227 -4.83 11.44 -0.07
C GLU A 227 -3.85 12.19 0.85
N ASP A 228 -4.31 13.24 1.55
CA ASP A 228 -3.46 14.02 2.47
C ASP A 228 -2.89 13.17 3.61
N VAL A 229 -3.70 12.27 4.17
CA VAL A 229 -3.26 11.38 5.27
C VAL A 229 -2.24 10.38 4.76
N LEU A 230 -2.52 9.71 3.62
CA LEU A 230 -1.60 8.75 3.04
C LEU A 230 -0.29 9.42 2.62
N LEU A 231 -0.35 10.60 1.99
CA LEU A 231 0.84 11.37 1.61
C LEU A 231 1.67 11.78 2.83
N GLY A 232 1.03 12.16 3.93
CA GLY A 232 1.69 12.45 5.21
C GLY A 232 2.45 11.24 5.77
N GLU A 233 1.85 10.04 5.72
CA GLU A 233 2.53 8.81 6.13
C GLU A 233 3.67 8.45 5.14
N ALA A 234 3.49 8.61 3.83
CA ALA A 234 4.56 8.41 2.85
C ALA A 234 5.75 9.34 3.13
N GLN A 235 5.50 10.63 3.39
CA GLN A 235 6.54 11.59 3.77
C GLN A 235 7.24 11.21 5.07
N LYS A 236 6.56 10.63 6.02
CA LYS A 236 7.12 10.23 7.31
C LYS A 236 8.02 8.99 7.19
N TRP A 237 7.65 8.02 6.37
CA TRP A 237 8.23 6.70 6.41
C TRP A 237 9.11 6.30 5.23
N LEU A 238 9.04 6.96 4.07
CA LEU A 238 9.96 6.70 2.95
C LEU A 238 11.35 7.24 3.28
N LEU A 239 12.10 6.53 4.11
CA LEU A 239 13.46 6.85 4.56
C LEU A 239 14.43 5.73 4.22
N ALA A 240 15.72 6.03 4.24
CA ALA A 240 16.78 5.05 3.97
C ALA A 240 16.69 3.88 4.97
N GLN A 241 16.94 2.68 4.48
CA GLN A 241 16.91 1.40 5.18
C GLN A 241 15.55 0.99 5.77
N HIS A 242 14.48 1.73 5.48
CA HIS A 242 13.14 1.32 5.91
C HIS A 242 12.58 0.21 5.01
N ILE A 243 11.86 -0.72 5.62
CA ILE A 243 10.85 -1.54 4.98
C ILE A 243 9.52 -0.85 5.26
N VAL A 244 8.87 -0.35 4.21
CA VAL A 244 7.60 0.38 4.30
C VAL A 244 6.49 -0.52 3.79
N ILE A 245 5.44 -0.71 4.59
CA ILE A 245 4.26 -1.49 4.22
C ILE A 245 3.19 -0.58 3.61
N GLY A 246 2.64 -0.99 2.48
CA GLY A 246 1.40 -0.53 1.88
C GLY A 246 0.50 -1.72 1.57
N HIS A 247 -0.71 -1.47 1.08
CA HIS A 247 -1.68 -2.50 0.74
C HIS A 247 -2.30 -2.24 -0.64
N ALA A 248 -2.60 -3.31 -1.37
CA ALA A 248 -3.29 -3.23 -2.65
C ALA A 248 -4.81 -3.45 -2.49
N ASN A 249 -5.43 -2.70 -1.55
CA ASN A 249 -6.82 -2.88 -1.12
C ASN A 249 -7.72 -1.69 -1.47
N PHE A 250 -7.15 -0.47 -1.50
CA PHE A 250 -7.92 0.76 -1.72
C PHE A 250 -7.21 1.67 -2.72
N PRO A 251 -7.95 2.43 -3.57
CA PRO A 251 -7.38 3.15 -4.69
C PRO A 251 -6.61 4.42 -4.32
N THR A 252 -6.69 4.91 -3.09
CA THR A 252 -6.10 6.21 -2.70
C THR A 252 -4.63 6.34 -3.07
N VAL A 253 -3.83 5.28 -2.88
CA VAL A 253 -2.39 5.29 -3.19
C VAL A 253 -2.13 5.52 -4.68
N THR A 254 -3.03 5.07 -5.56
CA THR A 254 -2.86 5.16 -7.01
C THR A 254 -2.89 6.60 -7.53
N HIS A 255 -3.49 7.50 -6.79
CA HIS A 255 -3.52 8.94 -7.10
C HIS A 255 -2.24 9.67 -6.67
N LEU A 256 -1.34 9.03 -5.90
CA LEU A 256 -0.21 9.66 -5.23
C LEU A 256 1.15 9.20 -5.77
N TYR A 257 1.21 8.38 -6.82
CA TYR A 257 2.47 7.86 -7.34
C TYR A 257 3.45 8.95 -7.76
N GLY A 258 2.96 10.06 -8.33
CA GLY A 258 3.80 11.22 -8.65
C GLY A 258 4.46 11.82 -7.42
N GLN A 259 3.70 12.05 -6.35
CA GLN A 259 4.19 12.60 -5.09
C GLN A 259 5.14 11.62 -4.37
N ILE A 260 4.87 10.32 -4.44
CA ILE A 260 5.77 9.28 -3.92
C ILE A 260 7.13 9.34 -4.64
N ILE A 261 7.14 9.45 -5.97
CA ILE A 261 8.37 9.62 -6.75
C ILE A 261 9.10 10.90 -6.36
N ASP A 262 8.40 12.01 -6.16
CA ASP A 262 9.00 13.27 -5.75
C ASP A 262 9.66 13.16 -4.37
N ILE A 263 9.05 12.44 -3.41
CA ILE A 263 9.65 12.16 -2.10
C ILE A 263 10.93 11.34 -2.26
N LEU A 264 10.91 10.28 -3.06
CA LEU A 264 12.08 9.43 -3.30
C LEU A 264 13.23 10.23 -3.93
N ARG A 265 12.95 11.05 -4.94
CA ARG A 265 13.94 11.95 -5.58
C ARG A 265 14.53 12.96 -4.61
N GLN A 266 13.68 13.68 -3.86
CA GLN A 266 14.12 14.70 -2.91
C GLN A 266 15.07 14.12 -1.85
N ARG A 267 14.88 12.85 -1.50
CA ARG A 267 15.68 12.12 -0.52
C ARG A 267 16.83 11.33 -1.13
N SER A 268 16.96 11.35 -2.46
CA SER A 268 17.92 10.52 -3.21
C SER A 268 17.78 9.03 -2.86
N LEU A 269 16.54 8.59 -2.61
CA LEU A 269 16.22 7.20 -2.31
C LEU A 269 16.03 6.40 -3.60
N LEU A 270 16.60 5.22 -3.64
CA LEU A 270 16.31 4.19 -4.64
C LEU A 270 15.49 3.07 -4.00
N ALA A 271 14.60 2.48 -4.78
CA ALA A 271 13.80 1.35 -4.33
C ALA A 271 14.48 0.02 -4.67
N ALA A 272 14.45 -0.93 -3.73
CA ALA A 272 14.93 -2.30 -3.92
C ALA A 272 13.87 -3.32 -3.49
N THR A 273 13.87 -4.47 -4.14
CA THR A 273 13.18 -5.65 -3.62
C THR A 273 13.97 -6.25 -2.46
N LEU A 274 13.34 -7.09 -1.65
CA LEU A 274 14.08 -7.85 -0.63
C LEU A 274 15.08 -8.82 -1.29
N ASP A 275 14.74 -9.36 -2.46
CA ASP A 275 15.66 -10.20 -3.22
C ASP A 275 16.94 -9.46 -3.64
N ASP A 276 16.81 -8.20 -4.10
CA ASP A 276 17.98 -7.38 -4.43
C ASP A 276 18.94 -7.25 -3.25
N VAL A 277 18.39 -7.05 -2.07
CA VAL A 277 19.18 -6.81 -0.84
C VAL A 277 19.83 -8.09 -0.32
N TYR A 278 19.10 -9.19 -0.28
CA TYR A 278 19.52 -10.41 0.41
C TYR A 278 20.08 -11.51 -0.49
N PHE A 279 19.85 -11.43 -1.82
CA PHE A 279 20.34 -12.40 -2.80
C PHE A 279 21.14 -11.77 -3.94
N GLY A 280 21.09 -10.44 -4.06
CA GLY A 280 21.85 -9.66 -5.04
C GLY A 280 20.97 -8.95 -6.07
N PRO A 281 21.47 -7.83 -6.62
CA PRO A 281 20.71 -6.97 -7.51
C PRO A 281 20.14 -7.72 -8.73
N GLY A 282 18.84 -7.54 -8.97
CA GLY A 282 18.12 -8.20 -10.08
C GLY A 282 17.88 -9.69 -9.86
N HIS A 283 18.13 -10.21 -8.65
CA HIS A 283 17.87 -11.61 -8.34
C HIS A 283 16.36 -11.91 -8.44
N ASN A 284 16.07 -13.11 -8.91
CA ASN A 284 14.73 -13.62 -9.08
C ASN A 284 14.76 -15.11 -8.74
N ARG A 285 13.99 -15.51 -7.75
CA ARG A 285 13.99 -16.89 -7.20
C ARG A 285 13.14 -17.81 -8.06
N ARG A 286 13.63 -18.16 -9.26
CA ARG A 286 12.99 -19.12 -10.15
C ARG A 286 13.09 -20.54 -9.59
N VAL A 287 12.03 -21.33 -9.81
CA VAL A 287 11.92 -22.75 -9.45
C VAL A 287 11.81 -23.60 -10.69
#